data_e9f7e050c9c29e8f19bdec2cf64a5550
#
_entry.id   e9f7e050c9c29e8f19bdec2cf64a5550
#
_cell.length_a   1.000
_cell.length_b   1.000
_cell.length_c   1.000
_cell.angle_alpha   90.00
_cell.angle_beta   90.00
_cell.angle_gamma   90.00
#
_symmetry.space_group_name_H-M   'P 1'
#
loop_
_entity.id
_entity.type
_entity.pdbx_description
1 polymer ?
#
loop_
_entity_poly.entity_id
_entity_poly.type
_entity_poly.pdbx_seq_one_letter_code
_entity_poly.pdbx_strand_id
1 'polypeptide(L)'
;MIHAYKMNGYNIILDQNSGCVHSVDEVAYDIITRYKENTKDEIKAYILDKYSDRADVTDEDIEECFEDIESLIADGRLFAEDTFEATAKEFKKRQGVIKAICLHVAHGCNLNCEYCFAGKGEYGGADKGLMSLEVGKRALDFLIEQSGTRKNLEVDFFGGEPLLNWDVCKELVKYGREQEKKFDKNFRFTLTTNGVLVDDEVIDFCNKEMSNVVLSLDGRKNVHDNLRKTPNGKGSYEIGRAHV
;
A
#
# COMPACT_ATOMS: atom_id res chain seq x y z
N MET A 1 -19.61 5.91 10.81
CA MET A 1 -20.41 5.22 9.72
C MET A 1 -19.93 3.79 9.64
N ILE A 2 -20.85 2.81 9.51
CA ILE A 2 -20.48 1.40 9.32
C ILE A 2 -20.68 0.98 7.86
N HIS A 3 -19.84 0.03 7.41
CA HIS A 3 -20.05 -0.75 6.22
C HIS A 3 -20.36 -2.20 6.59
N ALA A 4 -21.53 -2.67 6.21
CA ALA A 4 -21.97 -4.03 6.44
C ALA A 4 -22.02 -4.79 5.09
N TYR A 5 -21.31 -5.91 5.00
CA TYR A 5 -21.30 -6.73 3.78
C TYR A 5 -21.04 -8.20 4.07
N LYS A 6 -21.38 -9.07 3.13
CA LYS A 6 -21.16 -10.51 3.23
C LYS A 6 -20.11 -10.93 2.20
N MET A 7 -19.07 -11.66 2.61
CA MET A 7 -18.01 -12.12 1.74
C MET A 7 -17.44 -13.46 2.20
N ASN A 8 -17.33 -14.42 1.28
CA ASN A 8 -16.76 -15.74 1.54
C ASN A 8 -17.40 -16.50 2.71
N GLY A 9 -18.70 -16.33 2.93
CA GLY A 9 -19.46 -16.96 4.03
C GLY A 9 -19.37 -16.25 5.38
N TYR A 10 -18.72 -15.09 5.44
CA TYR A 10 -18.64 -14.25 6.64
C TYR A 10 -19.56 -13.03 6.52
N ASN A 11 -20.21 -12.67 7.63
CA ASN A 11 -20.88 -11.38 7.77
C ASN A 11 -19.90 -10.42 8.42
N ILE A 12 -19.58 -9.34 7.73
CA ILE A 12 -18.52 -8.40 8.13
C ILE A 12 -19.13 -7.02 8.38
N ILE A 13 -18.76 -6.45 9.52
CA ILE A 13 -19.08 -5.07 9.89
C ILE A 13 -17.76 -4.32 10.03
N LEU A 14 -17.55 -3.32 9.18
CA LEU A 14 -16.42 -2.39 9.26
C LEU A 14 -16.91 -1.05 9.81
N ASP A 15 -16.39 -0.64 10.95
CA ASP A 15 -16.56 0.73 11.43
C ASP A 15 -15.43 1.62 10.90
N GLN A 16 -15.77 2.56 10.03
CA GLN A 16 -14.81 3.44 9.37
C GLN A 16 -14.08 4.37 10.34
N ASN A 17 -14.76 4.82 11.40
CA ASN A 17 -14.21 5.83 12.29
C ASN A 17 -13.23 5.23 13.30
N SER A 18 -13.51 4.03 13.81
CA SER A 18 -12.58 3.30 14.68
C SER A 18 -11.55 2.47 13.90
N GLY A 19 -11.84 2.11 12.64
CA GLY A 19 -11.07 1.16 11.84
C GLY A 19 -11.27 -0.29 12.27
N CYS A 20 -12.20 -0.59 13.18
CA CYS A 20 -12.48 -1.94 13.65
C CYS A 20 -13.26 -2.76 12.61
N VAL A 21 -12.89 -4.03 12.50
CA VAL A 21 -13.58 -5.01 11.66
C VAL A 21 -14.10 -6.12 12.55
N HIS A 22 -15.41 -6.39 12.48
CA HIS A 22 -16.07 -7.44 13.23
C HIS A 22 -16.59 -8.50 12.29
N SER A 23 -16.33 -9.77 12.59
CA SER A 23 -17.00 -10.92 11.98
C SER A 23 -18.10 -11.38 12.93
N VAL A 24 -19.33 -11.35 12.47
CA VAL A 24 -20.51 -11.59 13.30
C VAL A 24 -21.40 -12.68 12.68
N ASP A 25 -22.28 -13.24 13.46
CA ASP A 25 -23.30 -14.14 12.97
C ASP A 25 -24.42 -13.38 12.22
N GLU A 26 -25.43 -14.09 11.74
CA GLU A 26 -26.52 -13.49 10.96
C GLU A 26 -27.45 -12.63 11.81
N VAL A 27 -27.66 -13.02 13.08
CA VAL A 27 -28.55 -12.29 14.01
C VAL A 27 -27.91 -10.97 14.40
N ALA A 28 -26.66 -10.99 14.84
CA ALA A 28 -25.90 -9.78 15.16
C ALA A 28 -25.73 -8.86 13.95
N TYR A 29 -25.54 -9.42 12.75
CA TYR A 29 -25.47 -8.64 11.51
C TYR A 29 -26.78 -7.88 11.25
N ASP A 30 -27.92 -8.55 11.41
CA ASP A 30 -29.23 -7.94 11.19
C ASP A 30 -29.57 -6.89 12.26
N ILE A 31 -29.17 -7.12 13.50
CA ILE A 31 -29.31 -6.15 14.60
C ILE A 31 -28.46 -4.90 14.32
N ILE A 32 -27.17 -5.08 14.06
CA ILE A 32 -26.23 -3.96 13.84
C ILE A 32 -26.65 -3.10 12.65
N THR A 33 -27.08 -3.72 11.55
CA THR A 33 -27.49 -2.98 10.35
C THR A 33 -28.73 -2.12 10.54
N ARG A 34 -29.56 -2.43 11.55
CA ARG A 34 -30.80 -1.70 11.88
C ARG A 34 -30.66 -0.77 13.08
N TYR A 35 -29.58 -0.91 13.83
CA TYR A 35 -29.39 -0.32 15.16
C TYR A 35 -29.61 1.19 15.22
N LYS A 36 -29.23 1.93 14.18
CA LYS A 36 -29.34 3.40 14.14
C LYS A 36 -30.68 3.92 13.63
N GLU A 37 -31.46 3.10 12.97
CA GLU A 37 -32.68 3.52 12.26
C GLU A 37 -33.96 3.03 12.97
N ASN A 38 -33.86 2.02 13.83
CA ASN A 38 -34.98 1.39 14.53
C ASN A 38 -34.77 1.38 16.04
N THR A 39 -35.90 1.27 16.76
CA THR A 39 -35.86 1.05 18.21
C THR A 39 -35.50 -0.39 18.54
N LYS A 40 -35.03 -0.66 19.77
CA LYS A 40 -34.74 -2.03 20.23
C LYS A 40 -35.94 -2.96 20.07
N ASP A 41 -37.14 -2.49 20.41
CA ASP A 41 -38.38 -3.28 20.33
C ASP A 41 -38.73 -3.65 18.86
N GLU A 42 -38.55 -2.71 17.93
CA GLU A 42 -38.74 -2.97 16.49
C GLU A 42 -37.73 -3.96 15.94
N ILE A 43 -36.45 -3.83 16.33
CA ILE A 43 -35.40 -4.77 15.92
C ILE A 43 -35.70 -6.16 16.48
N LYS A 44 -36.06 -6.25 17.76
CA LYS A 44 -36.38 -7.50 18.43
C LYS A 44 -37.56 -8.20 17.75
N ALA A 45 -38.65 -7.49 17.49
CA ALA A 45 -39.80 -8.03 16.77
C ALA A 45 -39.44 -8.54 15.37
N TYR A 46 -38.57 -7.80 14.64
CA TYR A 46 -38.05 -8.21 13.34
C TYR A 46 -37.21 -9.50 13.43
N ILE A 47 -36.32 -9.61 14.40
CA ILE A 47 -35.44 -10.77 14.57
C ILE A 47 -36.26 -12.01 14.93
N LEU A 48 -37.20 -11.91 15.87
CA LEU A 48 -38.07 -13.02 16.26
C LEU A 48 -38.97 -13.51 15.12
N ASP A 49 -39.48 -12.62 14.27
CA ASP A 49 -40.24 -12.98 13.09
C ASP A 49 -39.34 -13.66 12.05
N LYS A 50 -38.22 -13.07 11.72
CA LYS A 50 -37.31 -13.56 10.68
C LYS A 50 -36.69 -14.91 10.97
N TYR A 51 -36.36 -15.15 12.24
CA TYR A 51 -35.71 -16.37 12.72
C TYR A 51 -36.64 -17.28 13.53
N SER A 52 -37.94 -17.19 13.29
CA SER A 52 -39.00 -17.92 14.01
C SER A 52 -38.87 -19.45 13.93
N ASP A 53 -38.14 -19.98 12.94
CA ASP A 53 -37.83 -21.40 12.76
C ASP A 53 -36.53 -21.85 13.48
N ARG A 54 -35.80 -20.92 14.10
CA ARG A 54 -34.56 -21.19 14.83
C ARG A 54 -34.81 -21.20 16.33
N ALA A 55 -34.66 -22.39 16.94
CA ALA A 55 -34.84 -22.57 18.40
C ALA A 55 -33.72 -21.95 19.25
N ASP A 56 -32.60 -21.60 18.63
CA ASP A 56 -31.43 -20.96 19.23
C ASP A 56 -31.48 -19.42 19.15
N VAL A 57 -32.59 -18.83 18.74
CA VAL A 57 -32.80 -17.38 18.73
C VAL A 57 -33.96 -17.05 19.65
N THR A 58 -33.64 -16.81 20.90
CA THR A 58 -34.61 -16.47 21.95
C THR A 58 -34.56 -14.98 22.29
N ASP A 59 -35.53 -14.54 23.08
CA ASP A 59 -35.53 -13.19 23.64
C ASP A 59 -34.24 -12.90 24.44
N GLU A 60 -33.73 -13.89 25.18
CA GLU A 60 -32.52 -13.77 26.00
C GLU A 60 -31.28 -13.63 25.12
N ASP A 61 -31.15 -14.43 24.05
CA ASP A 61 -30.02 -14.33 23.11
C ASP A 61 -29.97 -12.97 22.40
N ILE A 62 -31.14 -12.40 22.07
CA ILE A 62 -31.24 -11.07 21.44
C ILE A 62 -30.81 -9.99 22.43
N GLU A 63 -31.22 -10.07 23.71
CA GLU A 63 -30.79 -9.10 24.72
C GLU A 63 -29.27 -9.19 24.97
N GLU A 64 -28.69 -10.39 25.08
CA GLU A 64 -27.24 -10.58 25.20
C GLU A 64 -26.51 -9.95 24.01
N CYS A 65 -27.01 -10.15 22.79
CA CYS A 65 -26.44 -9.53 21.60
C CYS A 65 -26.51 -7.99 21.64
N PHE A 66 -27.58 -7.41 22.17
CA PHE A 66 -27.65 -5.96 22.40
C PHE A 66 -26.62 -5.49 23.43
N GLU A 67 -26.43 -6.22 24.52
CA GLU A 67 -25.41 -5.89 25.55
C GLU A 67 -24.00 -5.91 24.96
N ASP A 68 -23.67 -6.90 24.15
CA ASP A 68 -22.40 -6.99 23.44
C ASP A 68 -22.19 -5.81 22.47
N ILE A 69 -23.22 -5.46 21.71
CA ILE A 69 -23.20 -4.31 20.80
C ILE A 69 -22.97 -3.00 21.58
N GLU A 70 -23.68 -2.81 22.69
CA GLU A 70 -23.53 -1.64 23.56
C GLU A 70 -22.14 -1.55 24.18
N SER A 71 -21.57 -2.69 24.57
CA SER A 71 -20.18 -2.76 25.05
C SER A 71 -19.20 -2.31 23.96
N LEU A 72 -19.36 -2.78 22.74
CA LEU A 72 -18.52 -2.34 21.61
C LEU A 72 -18.68 -0.84 21.30
N ILE A 73 -19.87 -0.31 21.48
CA ILE A 73 -20.15 1.13 21.31
C ILE A 73 -19.45 1.93 22.42
N ALA A 74 -19.57 1.49 23.67
CA ALA A 74 -18.93 2.12 24.82
C ALA A 74 -17.40 2.14 24.72
N ASP A 75 -16.83 1.06 24.16
CA ASP A 75 -15.39 0.95 23.88
C ASP A 75 -14.94 1.76 22.66
N GLY A 76 -15.84 2.43 21.96
CA GLY A 76 -15.53 3.18 20.73
C GLY A 76 -15.10 2.31 19.55
N ARG A 77 -15.50 1.04 19.52
CA ARG A 77 -15.15 0.05 18.50
C ARG A 77 -16.27 -0.19 17.47
N LEU A 78 -17.49 0.27 17.78
CA LEU A 78 -18.63 0.20 16.89
C LEU A 78 -19.41 1.52 16.95
N PHE A 79 -19.89 2.03 15.82
CA PHE A 79 -20.55 3.33 15.71
C PHE A 79 -19.74 4.50 16.31
N ALA A 80 -18.42 4.41 16.24
CA ALA A 80 -17.51 5.42 16.76
C ALA A 80 -17.75 6.80 16.15
N GLU A 81 -17.49 7.85 16.94
CA GLU A 81 -17.56 9.23 16.46
C GLU A 81 -16.45 9.52 15.46
N ASP A 82 -16.75 10.37 14.47
CA ASP A 82 -15.76 10.88 13.54
C ASP A 82 -14.93 11.99 14.19
N THR A 83 -13.83 11.59 14.81
CA THR A 83 -12.87 12.54 15.39
C THR A 83 -11.96 13.19 14.34
N PHE A 84 -12.01 12.72 13.08
CA PHE A 84 -11.12 13.16 12.01
C PHE A 84 -11.68 14.30 11.16
N GLU A 85 -13.00 14.52 11.17
CA GLU A 85 -13.65 15.54 10.33
C GLU A 85 -13.07 16.95 10.56
N ALA A 86 -12.87 17.32 11.80
CA ALA A 86 -12.28 18.63 12.15
C ALA A 86 -10.84 18.75 11.62
N THR A 87 -10.05 17.68 11.76
CA THR A 87 -8.67 17.60 11.29
C THR A 87 -8.59 17.59 9.77
N ALA A 88 -9.51 16.91 9.09
CA ALA A 88 -9.55 16.83 7.63
C ALA A 88 -9.71 18.20 6.97
N LYS A 89 -10.47 19.12 7.58
CA LYS A 89 -10.63 20.50 7.10
C LYS A 89 -9.33 21.31 7.19
N GLU A 90 -8.44 20.96 8.11
CA GLU A 90 -7.14 21.62 8.26
C GLU A 90 -6.07 21.06 7.29
N PHE A 91 -6.22 19.83 6.77
CA PHE A 91 -5.29 19.26 5.79
C PHE A 91 -5.16 20.14 4.53
N LYS A 92 -6.25 20.79 4.11
CA LYS A 92 -6.23 21.72 2.97
C LYS A 92 -5.42 22.98 3.22
N LYS A 93 -5.13 23.32 4.49
CA LYS A 93 -4.39 24.52 4.88
C LYS A 93 -2.91 24.23 5.16
N ARG A 94 -2.50 22.96 5.22
CA ARG A 94 -1.10 22.61 5.48
C ARG A 94 -0.27 22.92 4.23
N GLN A 95 0.79 23.68 4.39
CA GLN A 95 1.83 23.75 3.37
C GLN A 95 2.42 22.36 3.24
N GLY A 96 2.23 21.76 2.07
CA GLY A 96 2.74 20.43 1.80
C GLY A 96 4.27 20.45 1.80
N VAL A 97 4.90 19.69 2.68
CA VAL A 97 6.33 19.38 2.57
C VAL A 97 6.48 18.09 1.79
N ILE A 98 7.46 18.05 0.90
CA ILE A 98 7.75 16.83 0.13
C ILE A 98 8.51 15.86 1.04
N LYS A 99 7.98 14.64 1.12
CA LYS A 99 8.57 13.56 1.91
C LYS A 99 9.39 12.60 1.06
N ALA A 100 8.92 12.35 -0.15
CA ALA A 100 9.42 11.29 -1.00
C ALA A 100 9.45 11.72 -2.46
N ILE A 101 10.39 11.16 -3.22
CA ILE A 101 10.43 11.23 -4.69
C ILE A 101 10.65 9.84 -5.27
N CYS A 102 10.06 9.62 -6.43
CA CYS A 102 10.33 8.47 -7.26
C CYS A 102 11.16 8.92 -8.47
N LEU A 103 12.35 8.37 -8.63
CA LEU A 103 13.27 8.70 -9.69
C LEU A 103 13.20 7.64 -10.78
N HIS A 104 12.67 7.97 -11.94
CA HIS A 104 12.68 7.12 -13.12
C HIS A 104 14.08 7.19 -13.75
N VAL A 105 15.01 6.45 -13.16
CA VAL A 105 16.45 6.52 -13.54
C VAL A 105 16.72 5.91 -14.91
N ALA A 106 15.85 5.02 -15.40
CA ALA A 106 15.90 4.45 -16.73
C ALA A 106 14.47 4.31 -17.28
N HIS A 107 14.21 4.83 -18.48
CA HIS A 107 12.95 4.56 -19.17
C HIS A 107 12.96 3.15 -19.77
N GLY A 108 14.08 2.71 -20.37
CA GLY A 108 14.22 1.38 -20.93
C GLY A 108 14.01 0.25 -19.91
N CYS A 109 13.56 -0.90 -20.40
CA CYS A 109 13.43 -2.11 -19.61
C CYS A 109 13.95 -3.30 -20.41
N ASN A 110 14.52 -4.28 -19.72
CA ASN A 110 14.97 -5.56 -20.27
C ASN A 110 13.88 -6.64 -20.30
N LEU A 111 12.66 -6.31 -19.85
CA LEU A 111 11.45 -7.13 -19.95
C LEU A 111 10.36 -6.44 -20.79
N ASN A 112 9.45 -7.27 -21.31
CA ASN A 112 8.25 -6.86 -22.06
C ASN A 112 6.98 -7.33 -21.35
N CYS A 113 6.77 -6.91 -20.10
CA CYS A 113 5.59 -7.28 -19.31
C CYS A 113 4.30 -6.85 -20.02
N GLU A 114 3.29 -7.74 -20.08
CA GLU A 114 2.05 -7.49 -20.81
C GLU A 114 1.21 -6.37 -20.21
N TYR A 115 1.24 -6.22 -18.89
CA TYR A 115 0.51 -5.20 -18.12
C TYR A 115 1.33 -3.94 -17.82
N CYS A 116 2.48 -3.74 -18.47
CA CYS A 116 3.38 -2.64 -18.17
C CYS A 116 2.72 -1.28 -18.41
N PHE A 117 2.46 -0.53 -17.34
CA PHE A 117 1.89 0.81 -17.42
C PHE A 117 2.80 1.82 -18.14
N ALA A 118 4.12 1.55 -18.14
CA ALA A 118 5.13 2.38 -18.77
C ALA A 118 5.34 2.06 -20.27
N GLY A 119 4.44 1.27 -20.88
CA GLY A 119 4.57 0.90 -22.29
C GLY A 119 5.89 0.21 -22.61
N LYS A 120 6.34 -0.72 -21.76
CA LYS A 120 7.62 -1.44 -21.89
C LYS A 120 8.86 -0.51 -21.89
N GLY A 121 8.75 0.58 -21.15
CA GLY A 121 9.79 1.59 -21.03
C GLY A 121 9.68 2.75 -22.01
N GLU A 122 8.62 2.83 -22.79
CA GLU A 122 8.41 3.94 -23.72
C GLU A 122 7.80 5.19 -23.07
N TYR A 123 7.09 5.04 -21.94
CA TYR A 123 6.47 6.14 -21.17
C TYR A 123 5.71 7.17 -22.04
N GLY A 124 5.11 6.71 -23.15
CA GLY A 124 4.41 7.57 -24.11
C GLY A 124 5.30 8.33 -25.07
N GLY A 125 6.61 8.06 -25.10
CA GLY A 125 7.60 8.62 -26.02
C GLY A 125 8.58 7.56 -26.54
N ALA A 126 9.22 7.82 -27.66
CA ALA A 126 10.16 6.89 -28.30
C ALA A 126 11.53 6.79 -27.59
N ASP A 127 11.79 7.64 -26.61
CA ASP A 127 13.11 7.75 -25.97
C ASP A 127 13.21 6.84 -24.74
N LYS A 128 14.09 5.83 -24.86
CA LYS A 128 14.47 4.94 -23.74
C LYS A 128 15.63 5.53 -22.94
N GLY A 129 15.59 6.82 -22.67
CA GLY A 129 16.64 7.57 -22.02
C GLY A 129 17.00 7.05 -20.64
N LEU A 130 18.27 7.28 -20.30
CA LEU A 130 18.80 7.12 -18.96
C LEU A 130 18.91 8.49 -18.28
N MET A 131 18.55 8.57 -17.00
CA MET A 131 18.73 9.79 -16.20
C MET A 131 20.22 10.09 -16.06
N SER A 132 20.62 11.34 -16.30
CA SER A 132 21.97 11.76 -16.00
C SER A 132 22.19 11.92 -14.50
N LEU A 133 23.42 11.73 -14.05
CA LEU A 133 23.80 11.95 -12.65
C LEU A 133 23.44 13.38 -12.17
N GLU A 134 23.57 14.35 -13.05
CA GLU A 134 23.30 15.76 -12.76
C GLU A 134 21.81 16.02 -12.48
N VAL A 135 20.93 15.44 -13.29
CA VAL A 135 19.49 15.50 -13.07
C VAL A 135 19.10 14.80 -11.75
N GLY A 136 19.69 13.63 -11.47
CA GLY A 136 19.43 12.92 -10.24
C GLY A 136 19.89 13.70 -8.98
N LYS A 137 21.07 14.32 -9.03
CA LYS A 137 21.56 15.19 -7.93
C LYS A 137 20.62 16.37 -7.72
N ARG A 138 20.20 17.04 -8.80
CA ARG A 138 19.27 18.16 -8.69
C ARG A 138 17.91 17.73 -8.09
N ALA A 139 17.45 16.52 -8.38
CA ALA A 139 16.24 15.99 -7.78
C ALA A 139 16.38 15.74 -6.26
N LEU A 140 17.55 15.25 -5.81
CA LEU A 140 17.83 15.11 -4.37
C LEU A 140 17.92 16.47 -3.68
N ASP A 141 18.56 17.48 -4.30
CA ASP A 141 18.61 18.84 -3.78
C ASP A 141 17.21 19.44 -3.65
N PHE A 142 16.37 19.26 -4.68
CA PHE A 142 14.97 19.68 -4.66
C PHE A 142 14.20 19.03 -3.50
N LEU A 143 14.39 17.72 -3.27
CA LEU A 143 13.75 17.03 -2.16
C LEU A 143 14.17 17.64 -0.81
N ILE A 144 15.46 17.94 -0.63
CA ILE A 144 15.97 18.60 0.57
C ILE A 144 15.32 20.00 0.72
N GLU A 145 15.35 20.82 -0.32
CA GLU A 145 14.81 22.17 -0.33
C GLU A 145 13.33 22.19 0.04
N GLN A 146 12.55 21.24 -0.48
CA GLN A 146 11.10 21.18 -0.31
C GLN A 146 10.64 20.37 0.90
N SER A 147 11.57 19.76 1.65
CA SER A 147 11.23 18.90 2.80
C SER A 147 10.98 19.67 4.11
N GLY A 148 11.27 20.97 4.15
CA GLY A 148 11.17 21.77 5.35
C GLY A 148 11.94 21.17 6.52
N THR A 149 11.31 21.06 7.69
CA THR A 149 11.92 20.50 8.90
C THR A 149 11.91 18.96 8.95
N ARG A 150 11.34 18.28 7.92
CA ARG A 150 11.28 16.82 7.87
C ARG A 150 12.70 16.24 7.75
N LYS A 151 13.05 15.34 8.67
CA LYS A 151 14.35 14.71 8.74
C LYS A 151 14.45 13.49 7.81
N ASN A 152 13.46 12.61 7.87
CA ASN A 152 13.47 11.37 7.08
C ASN A 152 12.84 11.61 5.70
N LEU A 153 13.62 11.35 4.65
CA LEU A 153 13.26 11.52 3.24
C LEU A 153 13.35 10.17 2.52
N GLU A 154 12.47 9.94 1.57
CA GLU A 154 12.41 8.68 0.85
C GLU A 154 12.70 8.92 -0.64
N VAL A 155 13.55 8.07 -1.21
CA VAL A 155 13.92 8.09 -2.63
C VAL A 155 13.75 6.68 -3.17
N ASP A 156 12.87 6.51 -4.15
CA ASP A 156 12.68 5.24 -4.84
C ASP A 156 13.30 5.30 -6.24
N PHE A 157 14.28 4.43 -6.48
CA PHE A 157 14.83 4.20 -7.80
C PHE A 157 13.90 3.27 -8.58
N PHE A 158 13.32 3.81 -9.61
CA PHE A 158 12.26 3.21 -10.40
C PHE A 158 12.48 3.43 -11.90
N GLY A 159 11.46 3.10 -12.71
CA GLY A 159 11.45 3.36 -14.15
C GLY A 159 10.99 2.13 -14.92
N GLY A 160 11.61 1.86 -16.05
CA GLY A 160 11.49 0.58 -16.73
C GLY A 160 12.24 -0.50 -15.95
N GLU A 161 13.58 -0.43 -15.94
CA GLU A 161 14.43 -1.22 -15.04
C GLU A 161 15.60 -0.36 -14.54
N PRO A 162 15.62 0.01 -13.25
CA PRO A 162 16.63 0.91 -12.71
C PRO A 162 18.06 0.35 -12.75
N LEU A 163 18.23 -0.96 -12.73
CA LEU A 163 19.55 -1.59 -12.84
C LEU A 163 20.22 -1.37 -14.21
N LEU A 164 19.47 -0.93 -15.23
CA LEU A 164 20.08 -0.47 -16.50
C LEU A 164 20.88 0.83 -16.34
N ASN A 165 20.67 1.56 -15.24
CA ASN A 165 21.39 2.79 -14.90
C ASN A 165 22.03 2.71 -13.51
N TRP A 166 22.54 1.52 -13.16
CA TRP A 166 22.97 1.20 -11.81
C TRP A 166 24.10 2.10 -11.30
N ASP A 167 25.05 2.46 -12.16
CA ASP A 167 26.16 3.33 -11.75
C ASP A 167 25.68 4.71 -11.30
N VAL A 168 24.65 5.25 -11.96
CA VAL A 168 24.03 6.51 -11.54
C VAL A 168 23.29 6.32 -10.21
N CYS A 169 22.60 5.20 -9.99
CA CYS A 169 21.97 4.92 -8.69
C CYS A 169 22.99 4.89 -7.56
N LYS A 170 24.13 4.19 -7.74
CA LYS A 170 25.22 4.13 -6.74
C LYS A 170 25.77 5.52 -6.42
N GLU A 171 26.03 6.33 -7.43
CA GLU A 171 26.55 7.70 -7.25
C GLU A 171 25.52 8.63 -6.59
N LEU A 172 24.22 8.46 -6.87
CA LEU A 172 23.16 9.22 -6.21
C LEU A 172 23.03 8.85 -4.72
N VAL A 173 23.16 7.57 -4.37
CA VAL A 173 23.19 7.14 -2.97
C VAL A 173 24.37 7.79 -2.24
N LYS A 174 25.56 7.71 -2.81
CA LYS A 174 26.75 8.35 -2.25
C LYS A 174 26.57 9.86 -2.07
N TYR A 175 26.05 10.53 -3.08
CA TYR A 175 25.72 11.95 -3.00
C TYR A 175 24.70 12.24 -1.88
N GLY A 176 23.64 11.46 -1.78
CA GLY A 176 22.64 11.57 -0.72
C GLY A 176 23.28 11.44 0.67
N ARG A 177 24.14 10.45 0.90
CA ARG A 177 24.87 10.27 2.17
C ARG A 177 25.77 11.47 2.52
N GLU A 178 26.32 12.15 1.52
CA GLU A 178 27.07 13.39 1.74
C GLU A 178 26.14 14.56 2.12
N GLN A 179 24.98 14.67 1.48
CA GLN A 179 24.01 15.74 1.78
C GLN A 179 23.32 15.54 3.15
N GLU A 180 23.11 14.31 3.59
CA GLU A 180 22.57 14.02 4.94
C GLU A 180 23.34 14.75 6.04
N LYS A 181 24.67 14.74 5.94
CA LYS A 181 25.56 15.37 6.93
C LYS A 181 25.47 16.90 6.90
N LYS A 182 25.20 17.50 5.74
CA LYS A 182 25.14 18.96 5.56
C LYS A 182 23.82 19.55 6.01
N PHE A 183 22.72 18.82 5.79
CA PHE A 183 21.35 19.33 5.96
C PHE A 183 20.58 18.68 7.09
N ASP A 184 21.22 17.86 7.92
CA ASP A 184 20.60 17.05 8.99
C ASP A 184 19.36 16.27 8.47
N LYS A 185 19.55 15.59 7.35
CA LYS A 185 18.56 14.72 6.73
C LYS A 185 18.96 13.26 6.88
N ASN A 186 18.02 12.36 6.62
CA ASN A 186 18.23 10.93 6.58
C ASN A 186 17.47 10.36 5.37
N PHE A 187 18.19 9.90 4.35
CA PHE A 187 17.60 9.31 3.16
C PHE A 187 17.36 7.81 3.34
N ARG A 188 16.17 7.39 3.02
CA ARG A 188 15.80 5.99 2.88
C ARG A 188 15.70 5.69 1.38
N PHE A 189 16.69 4.99 0.85
CA PHE A 189 16.70 4.58 -0.54
C PHE A 189 15.99 3.26 -0.72
N THR A 190 15.14 3.18 -1.72
CA THR A 190 14.43 1.99 -2.18
C THR A 190 14.84 1.68 -3.61
N LEU A 191 15.00 0.42 -3.94
CA LEU A 191 15.18 -0.07 -5.30
C LEU A 191 13.99 -0.95 -5.68
N THR A 192 13.31 -0.62 -6.78
CA THR A 192 12.24 -1.45 -7.35
C THR A 192 12.73 -2.06 -8.65
N THR A 193 12.98 -3.37 -8.67
CA THR A 193 13.59 -4.08 -9.81
C THR A 193 12.80 -5.32 -10.21
N ASN A 194 12.93 -5.69 -11.49
CA ASN A 194 12.43 -6.97 -11.99
C ASN A 194 13.35 -8.16 -11.67
N GLY A 195 14.51 -7.93 -11.08
CA GLY A 195 15.45 -8.93 -10.60
C GLY A 195 16.36 -9.56 -11.67
N VAL A 196 16.17 -9.29 -12.96
CA VAL A 196 16.93 -9.95 -14.04
C VAL A 196 18.41 -9.58 -14.05
N LEU A 197 18.76 -8.39 -13.59
CA LEU A 197 20.13 -7.87 -13.56
C LEU A 197 20.73 -7.86 -12.14
N VAL A 198 20.07 -8.49 -11.19
CA VAL A 198 20.61 -8.64 -9.84
C VAL A 198 21.78 -9.63 -9.88
N ASP A 199 22.90 -9.24 -9.30
CA ASP A 199 24.09 -10.05 -9.08
C ASP A 199 24.65 -9.82 -7.66
N ASP A 200 25.76 -10.45 -7.33
CA ASP A 200 26.36 -10.34 -6.00
C ASP A 200 26.75 -8.90 -5.64
N GLU A 201 27.21 -8.09 -6.63
CA GLU A 201 27.53 -6.67 -6.41
C GLU A 201 26.29 -5.87 -6.03
N VAL A 202 25.19 -6.09 -6.74
CA VAL A 202 23.89 -5.43 -6.46
C VAL A 202 23.40 -5.83 -5.07
N ILE A 203 23.46 -7.12 -4.73
CA ILE A 203 23.05 -7.64 -3.41
C ILE A 203 23.87 -7.00 -2.29
N ASP A 204 25.19 -7.00 -2.40
CA ASP A 204 26.08 -6.42 -1.41
C ASP A 204 25.84 -4.93 -1.22
N PHE A 205 25.69 -4.19 -2.32
CA PHE A 205 25.37 -2.77 -2.26
C PHE A 205 24.00 -2.51 -1.62
N CYS A 206 22.99 -3.27 -2.00
CA CYS A 206 21.64 -3.13 -1.45
C CYS A 206 21.62 -3.42 0.05
N ASN A 207 22.28 -4.48 0.51
CA ASN A 207 22.37 -4.82 1.92
C ASN A 207 23.05 -3.73 2.75
N LYS A 208 23.98 -3.00 2.16
CA LYS A 208 24.73 -1.93 2.85
C LYS A 208 24.00 -0.59 2.82
N GLU A 209 23.42 -0.21 1.71
CA GLU A 209 23.02 1.17 1.46
C GLU A 209 21.50 1.37 1.32
N MET A 210 20.74 0.34 0.90
CA MET A 210 19.31 0.45 0.68
C MET A 210 18.51 0.18 1.96
N SER A 211 17.43 0.93 2.14
CA SER A 211 16.48 0.71 3.24
C SER A 211 15.45 -0.35 2.88
N ASN A 212 15.21 -0.53 1.58
CA ASN A 212 14.25 -1.49 1.05
C ASN A 212 14.59 -1.88 -0.38
N VAL A 213 14.29 -3.12 -0.74
CA VAL A 213 14.34 -3.62 -2.12
C VAL A 213 13.01 -4.28 -2.45
N VAL A 214 12.38 -3.83 -3.52
CA VAL A 214 11.15 -4.41 -4.04
C VAL A 214 11.48 -5.25 -5.25
N LEU A 215 11.31 -6.57 -5.11
CA LEU A 215 11.46 -7.50 -6.22
C LEU A 215 10.09 -7.80 -6.84
N SER A 216 9.97 -7.55 -8.14
CA SER A 216 8.74 -7.78 -8.87
C SER A 216 8.52 -9.26 -9.18
N LEU A 217 7.63 -9.92 -8.44
CA LEU A 217 7.30 -11.33 -8.60
C LEU A 217 5.77 -11.54 -8.65
N ASP A 218 5.27 -12.15 -9.72
CA ASP A 218 3.84 -12.36 -9.95
C ASP A 218 3.38 -13.77 -9.51
N GLY A 219 3.88 -14.25 -8.37
CA GLY A 219 3.47 -15.50 -7.77
C GLY A 219 4.06 -16.74 -8.47
N ARG A 220 3.21 -17.69 -8.94
CA ARG A 220 3.69 -18.95 -9.50
C ARG A 220 4.37 -18.76 -10.86
N LYS A 221 5.34 -19.64 -11.15
CA LYS A 221 6.13 -19.61 -12.40
C LYS A 221 5.30 -19.40 -13.66
N ASN A 222 4.24 -20.18 -13.84
CA ASN A 222 3.40 -20.10 -15.04
C ASN A 222 2.66 -18.74 -15.16
N VAL A 223 2.27 -18.12 -14.05
CA VAL A 223 1.64 -16.80 -14.04
C VAL A 223 2.69 -15.75 -14.37
N HIS A 224 3.82 -15.77 -13.68
CA HIS A 224 4.92 -14.85 -13.89
C HIS A 224 5.44 -14.89 -15.32
N ASP A 225 5.76 -16.08 -15.84
CA ASP A 225 6.32 -16.26 -17.19
C ASP A 225 5.34 -15.89 -18.31
N ASN A 226 4.03 -15.99 -18.05
CA ASN A 226 3.03 -15.53 -19.02
C ASN A 226 2.94 -13.99 -19.09
N LEU A 227 3.19 -13.31 -18.00
CA LEU A 227 3.01 -11.85 -17.88
C LEU A 227 4.33 -11.09 -18.02
N ARG A 228 5.43 -11.60 -17.46
CA ARG A 228 6.76 -10.96 -17.44
C ARG A 228 7.72 -11.65 -18.40
N LYS A 229 7.52 -11.41 -19.68
CA LYS A 229 8.36 -11.99 -20.73
C LYS A 229 9.59 -11.11 -21.02
N THR A 230 10.67 -11.77 -21.39
CA THR A 230 11.81 -11.12 -22.01
C THR A 230 11.43 -10.62 -23.43
N PRO A 231 12.19 -9.70 -24.06
CA PRO A 231 11.90 -9.25 -25.43
C PRO A 231 11.82 -10.36 -26.47
N ASN A 232 12.50 -11.48 -26.25
CA ASN A 232 12.45 -12.64 -27.14
C ASN A 232 11.35 -13.66 -26.76
N GLY A 233 10.41 -13.28 -25.89
CA GLY A 233 9.23 -14.08 -25.51
C GLY A 233 9.47 -15.18 -24.50
N LYS A 234 10.66 -15.31 -23.92
CA LYS A 234 10.94 -16.29 -22.86
C LYS A 234 10.46 -15.77 -21.50
N GLY A 235 10.10 -16.68 -20.60
CA GLY A 235 9.79 -16.36 -19.21
C GLY A 235 11.02 -15.85 -18.44
N SER A 236 10.79 -15.11 -17.36
CA SER A 236 11.84 -14.52 -16.52
C SER A 236 11.85 -15.05 -15.07
N TYR A 237 10.96 -15.96 -14.71
CA TYR A 237 10.79 -16.44 -13.33
C TYR A 237 12.06 -17.07 -12.75
N GLU A 238 12.73 -17.94 -13.49
CA GLU A 238 13.93 -18.62 -12.99
C GLU A 238 15.10 -17.66 -12.78
N ILE A 239 15.18 -16.61 -13.57
CA ILE A 239 16.21 -15.57 -13.43
C ILE A 239 15.98 -14.79 -12.14
N GLY A 240 14.75 -14.31 -11.89
CA GLY A 240 14.40 -13.57 -10.69
C GLY A 240 14.49 -14.44 -9.41
N ARG A 241 14.19 -15.73 -9.49
CA ARG A 241 14.26 -16.65 -8.33
C ARG A 241 15.69 -16.97 -7.91
N ALA A 242 16.65 -16.93 -8.80
CA ALA A 242 18.04 -17.27 -8.48
C ALA A 242 18.66 -16.31 -7.42
N HIS A 243 18.00 -15.20 -7.16
CA HIS A 243 18.48 -14.11 -6.27
C HIS A 243 17.59 -13.89 -5.03
N VAL A 244 16.62 -14.79 -4.74
CA VAL A 244 15.71 -14.69 -3.58
C VAL A 244 16.06 -15.73 -2.52
#